data_db88fcd32042eab0dc78bb733ec5df19
#
_entry.id   db88fcd32042eab0dc78bb733ec5df19
#
_cell.length_a   1.000
_cell.length_b   1.000
_cell.length_c   1.000
_cell.angle_alpha   90.00
_cell.angle_beta   90.00
_cell.angle_gamma   90.00
#
_symmetry.space_group_name_H-M   'P 1'
#
loop_
_entity.id
_entity.type
_entity.pdbx_description
1 polymer ?
#
loop_
_entity_poly.entity_id
_entity_poly.type
_entity_poly.pdbx_seq_one_letter_code
_entity_poly.pdbx_strand_id
1 'polypeptide(L)'
;MLDVTFPAGVVTALTGPNGSGKSTLLDVVADVVRPTAGRVTGLPSDGVAYVTQSVPPTTLPLTVRAAVTMGRWRHRAWWRPLGRADRAIVDAQLERMAITDLADRPIEELSGGQRQRTLVALGLAQRAGVLLVDEPTAGVDAESAALVVAALADEAAASVVVVHAAHDPVAIAAADRIVTLT
;
A
#
# COMPACT_ATOMS: atom_id res chain seq x y z
N MET A 1 -21.95 -12.22 8.81
CA MET A 1 -21.82 -11.70 7.42
C MET A 1 -21.39 -10.24 7.55
N LEU A 2 -20.29 -9.86 6.91
CA LEU A 2 -19.79 -8.49 6.91
C LEU A 2 -20.37 -7.76 5.69
N ASP A 3 -21.02 -6.61 5.93
CA ASP A 3 -21.45 -5.68 4.88
C ASP A 3 -20.78 -4.34 5.16
N VAL A 4 -19.83 -3.96 4.33
CA VAL A 4 -19.01 -2.76 4.52
C VAL A 4 -18.76 -2.08 3.19
N THR A 5 -18.83 -0.75 3.19
CA THR A 5 -18.50 0.10 2.05
C THR A 5 -17.31 0.97 2.40
N PHE A 6 -16.36 1.09 1.48
CA PHE A 6 -15.20 1.97 1.61
C PHE A 6 -15.38 3.16 0.65
N PRO A 7 -15.63 4.37 1.16
CA PRO A 7 -15.82 5.54 0.32
C PRO A 7 -14.48 6.06 -0.24
N ALA A 8 -14.52 6.63 -1.44
CA ALA A 8 -13.40 7.39 -1.98
C ALA A 8 -13.22 8.72 -1.23
N GLY A 9 -12.02 9.25 -1.21
CA GLY A 9 -11.72 10.51 -0.53
C GLY A 9 -11.60 10.40 0.99
N VAL A 10 -11.54 9.17 1.52
CA VAL A 10 -11.53 8.89 2.96
C VAL A 10 -10.49 7.82 3.26
N VAL A 11 -9.67 8.05 4.27
CA VAL A 11 -8.78 7.04 4.83
C VAL A 11 -9.58 6.20 5.83
N THR A 12 -9.78 4.92 5.55
CA THR A 12 -10.48 3.98 6.44
C THR A 12 -9.50 3.07 7.15
N ALA A 13 -9.47 3.10 8.49
CA ALA A 13 -8.73 2.16 9.31
C ALA A 13 -9.59 0.93 9.65
N LEU A 14 -9.08 -0.26 9.37
CA LEU A 14 -9.61 -1.53 9.86
C LEU A 14 -8.96 -1.85 11.19
N THR A 15 -9.75 -1.96 12.24
CA THR A 15 -9.30 -2.28 13.61
C THR A 15 -9.91 -3.59 14.10
N GLY A 16 -9.37 -4.14 15.16
CA GLY A 16 -9.86 -5.38 15.78
C GLY A 16 -8.72 -6.24 16.31
N PRO A 17 -9.01 -7.24 17.14
CA PRO A 17 -7.99 -8.11 17.71
C PRO A 17 -7.21 -8.89 16.63
N ASN A 18 -6.07 -9.46 17.03
CA ASN A 18 -5.34 -10.36 16.13
C ASN A 18 -6.22 -11.56 15.77
N GLY A 19 -6.23 -11.91 14.50
CA GLY A 19 -7.09 -13.00 13.99
C GLY A 19 -8.54 -12.60 13.67
N SER A 20 -8.94 -11.33 13.85
CA SER A 20 -10.31 -10.88 13.49
C SER A 20 -10.58 -10.83 11.98
N GLY A 21 -9.59 -11.13 11.14
CA GLY A 21 -9.77 -11.19 9.70
C GLY A 21 -9.45 -9.90 8.94
N LYS A 22 -8.74 -8.93 9.54
CA LYS A 22 -8.37 -7.66 8.86
C LYS A 22 -7.58 -7.92 7.56
N SER A 23 -6.48 -8.65 7.64
CA SER A 23 -5.67 -9.00 6.45
C SER A 23 -6.45 -9.87 5.48
N THR A 24 -7.27 -10.82 5.97
CA THR A 24 -8.14 -11.63 5.10
C THR A 24 -9.15 -10.76 4.34
N LEU A 25 -9.71 -9.73 4.97
CA LEU A 25 -10.61 -8.80 4.29
C LEU A 25 -9.87 -8.01 3.20
N LEU A 26 -8.64 -7.55 3.48
CA LEU A 26 -7.79 -6.89 2.48
C LEU A 26 -7.46 -7.85 1.33
N ASP A 27 -7.08 -9.10 1.63
CA ASP A 27 -6.82 -10.14 0.63
C ASP A 27 -8.02 -10.40 -0.29
N VAL A 28 -9.23 -10.42 0.28
CA VAL A 28 -10.48 -10.60 -0.48
C VAL A 28 -10.75 -9.38 -1.38
N VAL A 29 -10.56 -8.17 -0.88
CA VAL A 29 -10.74 -6.94 -1.69
C VAL A 29 -9.67 -6.85 -2.79
N ALA A 30 -8.46 -7.31 -2.52
CA ALA A 30 -7.34 -7.36 -3.49
C ALA A 30 -7.45 -8.51 -4.51
N ASP A 31 -8.49 -9.36 -4.42
CA ASP A 31 -8.68 -10.57 -5.24
C ASP A 31 -7.54 -11.59 -5.11
N VAL A 32 -6.82 -11.57 -3.99
CA VAL A 32 -5.81 -12.58 -3.64
C VAL A 32 -6.47 -13.85 -3.14
N VAL A 33 -7.55 -13.72 -2.36
CA VAL A 33 -8.33 -14.82 -1.81
C VAL A 33 -9.79 -14.66 -2.22
N ARG A 34 -10.40 -15.74 -2.72
CA ARG A 34 -11.83 -15.75 -3.03
C ARG A 34 -12.67 -15.82 -1.76
N PRO A 35 -13.71 -14.99 -1.62
CA PRO A 35 -14.61 -15.09 -0.47
C PRO A 35 -15.38 -16.42 -0.50
N THR A 36 -15.57 -17.04 0.66
CA THR A 36 -16.38 -18.26 0.79
C THR A 36 -17.89 -18.02 0.56
N ALA A 37 -18.34 -16.78 0.79
CA ALA A 37 -19.70 -16.33 0.51
C ALA A 37 -19.70 -14.80 0.31
N GLY A 38 -20.69 -14.28 -0.40
CA GLY A 38 -20.76 -12.86 -0.74
C GLY A 38 -19.93 -12.49 -1.97
N ARG A 39 -19.69 -11.19 -2.14
CA ARG A 39 -18.95 -10.66 -3.28
C ARG A 39 -18.38 -9.28 -2.96
N VAL A 40 -17.31 -8.90 -3.63
CA VAL A 40 -16.79 -7.53 -3.71
C VAL A 40 -17.38 -6.88 -4.96
N THR A 41 -17.83 -5.64 -4.84
CA THR A 41 -18.43 -4.87 -5.95
C THR A 41 -17.90 -3.45 -5.95
N GLY A 42 -18.00 -2.75 -7.08
CA GLY A 42 -17.60 -1.34 -7.19
C GLY A 42 -16.11 -1.10 -7.29
N LEU A 43 -15.32 -2.12 -7.62
CA LEU A 43 -13.88 -1.93 -7.85
C LEU A 43 -13.66 -1.06 -9.10
N PRO A 44 -12.77 -0.07 -9.04
CA PRO A 44 -12.48 0.82 -10.17
C PRO A 44 -11.68 0.10 -11.26
N SER A 45 -11.76 0.61 -12.49
CA SER A 45 -11.03 0.07 -13.65
C SER A 45 -9.50 0.14 -13.48
N ASP A 46 -9.02 1.14 -12.73
CA ASP A 46 -7.60 1.34 -12.43
C ASP A 46 -7.09 0.33 -11.39
N GLY A 47 -8.01 -0.44 -10.80
CA GLY A 47 -7.81 -1.61 -9.94
C GLY A 47 -7.37 -1.28 -8.53
N VAL A 48 -6.75 -2.28 -7.92
CA VAL A 48 -6.35 -2.30 -6.52
C VAL A 48 -4.83 -2.38 -6.41
N ALA A 49 -4.22 -1.49 -5.65
CA ALA A 49 -2.87 -1.62 -5.15
C ALA A 49 -2.92 -2.22 -3.74
N TYR A 50 -2.16 -3.26 -3.48
CA TYR A 50 -2.09 -3.88 -2.18
C TYR A 50 -0.66 -3.92 -1.66
N VAL A 51 -0.43 -3.25 -0.55
CA VAL A 51 0.82 -3.23 0.19
C VAL A 51 0.68 -4.16 1.38
N THR A 52 1.34 -5.31 1.32
CA THR A 52 1.34 -6.31 2.40
C THR A 52 2.34 -5.93 3.48
N GLN A 53 2.14 -6.40 4.70
CA GLN A 53 3.02 -6.17 5.85
C GLN A 53 4.46 -6.65 5.60
N SER A 54 4.63 -7.72 4.84
CA SER A 54 5.94 -8.29 4.55
C SER A 54 6.05 -8.73 3.09
N VAL A 55 7.23 -8.53 2.52
CA VAL A 55 7.58 -9.15 1.24
C VAL A 55 8.24 -10.50 1.55
N PRO A 56 7.84 -11.58 0.87
CA PRO A 56 8.55 -12.84 0.97
C PRO A 56 10.05 -12.63 0.69
N PRO A 57 10.95 -13.32 1.40
CA PRO A 57 12.36 -13.26 1.11
C PRO A 57 12.59 -13.63 -0.36
N THR A 58 13.23 -12.74 -1.09
CA THR A 58 13.60 -12.99 -2.48
C THR A 58 15.09 -13.27 -2.56
N THR A 59 15.48 -14.21 -3.38
CA THR A 59 16.89 -14.46 -3.71
C THR A 59 17.40 -13.54 -4.81
N LEU A 60 16.54 -12.72 -5.39
CA LEU A 60 16.92 -11.76 -6.42
C LEU A 60 17.45 -10.49 -5.75
N PRO A 61 18.62 -9.99 -6.12
CA PRO A 61 19.15 -8.71 -5.64
C PRO A 61 18.29 -7.58 -6.22
N LEU A 62 17.22 -7.22 -5.49
CA LEU A 62 16.28 -6.21 -5.92
C LEU A 62 16.63 -4.87 -5.28
N THR A 63 16.92 -3.86 -6.08
CA THR A 63 17.16 -2.51 -5.56
C THR A 63 15.83 -1.81 -5.23
N VAL A 64 15.89 -0.77 -4.38
CA VAL A 64 14.73 0.06 -4.05
C VAL A 64 14.05 0.59 -5.32
N ARG A 65 14.80 1.15 -6.26
CA ARG A 65 14.28 1.64 -7.54
C ARG A 65 13.62 0.54 -8.35
N ALA A 66 14.24 -0.62 -8.41
CA ALA A 66 13.69 -1.76 -9.14
C ALA A 66 12.35 -2.21 -8.53
N ALA A 67 12.24 -2.27 -7.20
CA ALA A 67 10.99 -2.61 -6.52
C ALA A 67 9.88 -1.58 -6.81
N VAL A 68 10.14 -0.28 -6.64
CA VAL A 68 9.14 0.76 -6.92
C VAL A 68 8.73 0.74 -8.40
N THR A 69 9.68 0.42 -9.29
CA THR A 69 9.43 0.24 -10.73
C THR A 69 8.42 -0.88 -11.02
N MET A 70 8.40 -1.96 -10.23
CA MET A 70 7.42 -3.05 -10.38
C MET A 70 5.97 -2.55 -10.26
N GLY A 71 5.73 -1.49 -9.51
CA GLY A 71 4.41 -0.84 -9.43
C GLY A 71 3.89 -0.35 -10.79
N ARG A 72 4.76 -0.16 -11.79
CA ARG A 72 4.38 0.25 -13.15
C ARG A 72 4.07 -0.91 -14.09
N TRP A 73 4.38 -2.15 -13.73
CA TRP A 73 4.22 -3.29 -14.63
C TRP A 73 2.77 -3.58 -15.01
N ARG A 74 1.83 -3.35 -14.11
CA ARG A 74 0.41 -3.55 -14.37
C ARG A 74 -0.11 -2.74 -15.58
N HIS A 75 0.43 -1.55 -15.82
CA HIS A 75 -0.02 -0.64 -16.87
C HIS A 75 0.63 -0.89 -18.22
N ARG A 76 1.40 -1.99 -18.37
CA ARG A 76 2.24 -2.23 -19.53
C ARG A 76 2.21 -3.67 -20.01
N ALA A 77 2.38 -3.80 -21.32
CA ALA A 77 2.76 -5.09 -21.87
C ALA A 77 4.18 -5.45 -21.41
N TRP A 78 4.39 -6.68 -20.95
CA TRP A 78 5.63 -7.16 -20.32
C TRP A 78 6.91 -6.96 -21.16
N TRP A 79 6.79 -6.82 -22.49
CA TRP A 79 7.91 -6.60 -23.41
C TRP A 79 8.26 -5.13 -23.67
N ARG A 80 7.49 -4.17 -23.12
CA ARG A 80 7.75 -2.75 -23.35
C ARG A 80 8.65 -2.18 -22.24
N PRO A 81 9.77 -1.51 -22.57
CA PRO A 81 10.60 -0.83 -21.60
C PRO A 81 9.82 0.34 -20.96
N LEU A 82 10.17 0.71 -19.73
CA LEU A 82 9.57 1.86 -19.04
C LEU A 82 9.76 3.14 -19.83
N GLY A 83 8.65 3.83 -20.07
CA GLY A 83 8.65 5.14 -20.69
C GLY A 83 9.17 6.25 -19.77
N ARG A 84 9.34 7.44 -20.33
CA ARG A 84 9.72 8.63 -19.55
C ARG A 84 8.70 8.95 -18.45
N ALA A 85 7.40 8.82 -18.76
CA ALA A 85 6.32 9.06 -17.81
C ALA A 85 6.36 8.07 -16.63
N ASP A 86 6.62 6.78 -16.88
CA ASP A 86 6.71 5.79 -15.80
C ASP A 86 7.91 6.06 -14.90
N ARG A 87 9.05 6.42 -15.47
CA ARG A 87 10.25 6.80 -14.70
C ARG A 87 9.98 8.02 -13.83
N ALA A 88 9.31 9.04 -14.35
CA ALA A 88 8.94 10.22 -13.57
C ALA A 88 8.00 9.87 -12.40
N ILE A 89 7.08 8.90 -12.58
CA ILE A 89 6.23 8.41 -11.49
C ILE A 89 7.08 7.71 -10.42
N VAL A 90 8.00 6.84 -10.81
CA VAL A 90 8.89 6.15 -9.88
C VAL A 90 9.75 7.14 -9.09
N ASP A 91 10.37 8.11 -9.77
CA ASP A 91 11.20 9.12 -9.13
C ASP A 91 10.39 9.97 -8.14
N ALA A 92 9.17 10.37 -8.50
CA ALA A 92 8.27 11.11 -7.60
C ALA A 92 7.90 10.30 -6.34
N GLN A 93 7.69 8.97 -6.44
CA GLN A 93 7.40 8.17 -5.26
C GLN A 93 8.64 7.92 -4.40
N LEU A 94 9.83 7.80 -4.98
CA LEU A 94 11.08 7.73 -4.23
C LEU A 94 11.32 9.01 -3.42
N GLU A 95 11.07 10.17 -4.03
CA GLU A 95 11.17 11.47 -3.38
C GLU A 95 10.13 11.62 -2.26
N ARG A 96 8.85 11.31 -2.56
CA ARG A 96 7.74 11.40 -1.60
C ARG A 96 7.96 10.56 -0.35
N MET A 97 8.59 9.39 -0.49
CA MET A 97 8.91 8.51 0.62
C MET A 97 10.31 8.77 1.23
N ALA A 98 11.02 9.83 0.80
CA ALA A 98 12.36 10.17 1.27
C ALA A 98 13.34 8.98 1.22
N ILE A 99 13.38 8.27 0.06
CA ILE A 99 14.24 7.12 -0.20
C ILE A 99 15.00 7.25 -1.53
N THR A 100 15.14 8.47 -2.07
CA THR A 100 15.85 8.71 -3.32
C THR A 100 17.33 8.35 -3.23
N ASP A 101 17.96 8.65 -2.10
CA ASP A 101 19.36 8.34 -1.78
C ASP A 101 19.62 6.84 -1.61
N LEU A 102 18.55 6.05 -1.40
CA LEU A 102 18.59 4.60 -1.24
C LEU A 102 18.25 3.87 -2.55
N ALA A 103 17.95 4.59 -3.64
CA ALA A 103 17.37 4.03 -4.87
C ALA A 103 18.14 2.82 -5.44
N ASP A 104 19.46 2.83 -5.35
CA ASP A 104 20.34 1.78 -5.87
C ASP A 104 20.75 0.75 -4.81
N ARG A 105 20.30 0.89 -3.56
CA ARG A 105 20.57 -0.08 -2.49
C ARG A 105 19.70 -1.33 -2.64
N PRO A 106 20.24 -2.51 -2.32
CA PRO A 106 19.45 -3.74 -2.16
C PRO A 106 18.41 -3.58 -1.03
N ILE A 107 17.19 -4.10 -1.25
CA ILE A 107 16.10 -4.02 -0.26
C ILE A 107 16.46 -4.74 1.05
N GLU A 108 17.29 -5.78 0.97
CA GLU A 108 17.73 -6.56 2.13
C GLU A 108 18.58 -5.75 3.09
N GLU A 109 19.25 -4.69 2.62
CA GLU A 109 20.11 -3.82 3.44
C GLU A 109 19.35 -2.69 4.13
N LEU A 110 18.05 -2.57 3.89
CA LEU A 110 17.22 -1.50 4.43
C LEU A 110 16.82 -1.76 5.88
N SER A 111 16.74 -0.68 6.67
CA SER A 111 16.04 -0.72 7.95
C SER A 111 14.55 -1.04 7.77
N GLY A 112 13.85 -1.42 8.85
CA GLY A 112 12.40 -1.69 8.81
C GLY A 112 11.59 -0.52 8.24
N GLY A 113 11.85 0.71 8.71
CA GLY A 113 11.19 1.91 8.22
C GLY A 113 11.49 2.23 6.75
N GLN A 114 12.77 2.11 6.34
CA GLN A 114 13.15 2.29 4.93
C GLN A 114 12.48 1.26 4.02
N ARG A 115 12.41 0.01 4.45
CA ARG A 115 11.72 -1.06 3.72
C ARG A 115 10.23 -0.77 3.61
N GLN A 116 9.58 -0.35 4.70
CA GLN A 116 8.16 -0.01 4.69
C GLN A 116 7.87 1.16 3.74
N ARG A 117 8.67 2.23 3.79
CA ARG A 117 8.57 3.35 2.85
C ARG A 117 8.74 2.91 1.39
N THR A 118 9.63 1.95 1.13
CA THR A 118 9.80 1.37 -0.21
C THR A 118 8.57 0.61 -0.68
N LEU A 119 7.93 -0.18 0.20
CA LEU A 119 6.70 -0.91 -0.13
C LEU A 119 5.52 0.03 -0.38
N VAL A 120 5.39 1.08 0.42
CA VAL A 120 4.36 2.10 0.19
C VAL A 120 4.63 2.82 -1.13
N ALA A 121 5.87 3.23 -1.44
CA ALA A 121 6.25 3.82 -2.73
C ALA A 121 5.88 2.92 -3.92
N LEU A 122 6.08 1.61 -3.80
CA LEU A 122 5.67 0.62 -4.80
C LEU A 122 4.15 0.61 -4.98
N GLY A 123 3.37 0.63 -3.88
CA GLY A 123 1.92 0.71 -3.92
C GLY A 123 1.43 1.99 -4.60
N LEU A 124 1.96 3.14 -4.21
CA LEU A 124 1.64 4.45 -4.78
C LEU A 124 2.00 4.55 -6.27
N ALA A 125 3.12 3.94 -6.67
CA ALA A 125 3.52 3.91 -8.08
C ALA A 125 2.51 3.18 -8.98
N GLN A 126 1.66 2.32 -8.44
CA GLN A 126 0.62 1.64 -9.20
C GLN A 126 -0.48 2.60 -9.69
N ARG A 127 -0.69 3.73 -9.03
CA ARG A 127 -1.77 4.69 -9.34
C ARG A 127 -3.12 4.00 -9.50
N ALA A 128 -3.46 3.13 -8.57
CA ALA A 128 -4.71 2.41 -8.54
C ALA A 128 -5.82 3.26 -7.89
N GLY A 129 -7.07 3.03 -8.26
CA GLY A 129 -8.21 3.70 -7.65
C GLY A 129 -8.54 3.21 -6.23
N VAL A 130 -7.95 2.09 -5.80
CA VAL A 130 -8.00 1.57 -4.43
C VAL A 130 -6.59 1.29 -3.95
N LEU A 131 -6.23 1.79 -2.77
CA LEU A 131 -4.98 1.51 -2.07
C LEU A 131 -5.28 0.78 -0.76
N LEU A 132 -4.86 -0.46 -0.66
CA LEU A 132 -4.94 -1.29 0.53
C LEU A 132 -3.56 -1.41 1.16
N VAL A 133 -3.45 -1.20 2.47
CA VAL A 133 -2.18 -1.30 3.19
C VAL A 133 -2.35 -2.11 4.46
N ASP A 134 -1.61 -3.18 4.59
CA ASP A 134 -1.64 -4.01 5.80
C ASP A 134 -0.53 -3.53 6.75
N GLU A 135 -0.94 -3.02 7.91
CA GLU A 135 -0.08 -2.52 8.98
C GLU A 135 0.99 -1.49 8.54
N PRO A 136 0.58 -0.33 7.98
CA PRO A 136 1.49 0.63 7.36
C PRO A 136 2.59 1.19 8.28
N THR A 137 2.37 1.21 9.59
CA THR A 137 3.25 1.83 10.59
C THR A 137 3.82 0.83 11.60
N ALA A 138 3.61 -0.47 11.40
CA ALA A 138 4.08 -1.49 12.34
C ALA A 138 5.62 -1.58 12.38
N GLY A 139 6.20 -1.39 13.56
CA GLY A 139 7.63 -1.57 13.76
C GLY A 139 8.54 -0.56 13.07
N VAL A 140 8.00 0.60 12.64
CA VAL A 140 8.77 1.68 12.04
C VAL A 140 8.97 2.84 13.02
N ASP A 141 9.98 3.66 12.75
CA ASP A 141 10.21 4.90 13.51
C ASP A 141 9.13 5.96 13.22
N ALA A 142 9.03 6.96 14.11
CA ALA A 142 8.00 7.99 14.02
C ALA A 142 8.07 8.83 12.74
N GLU A 143 9.26 9.07 12.20
CA GLU A 143 9.45 9.82 10.96
C GLU A 143 8.90 9.01 9.77
N SER A 144 9.27 7.74 9.68
CA SER A 144 8.73 6.84 8.64
C SER A 144 7.21 6.69 8.74
N ALA A 145 6.67 6.58 9.96
CA ALA A 145 5.22 6.50 10.18
C ALA A 145 4.51 7.78 9.70
N ALA A 146 5.05 8.96 10.01
CA ALA A 146 4.49 10.23 9.58
C ALA A 146 4.46 10.37 8.06
N LEU A 147 5.54 10.00 7.36
CA LEU A 147 5.60 10.01 5.90
C LEU A 147 4.54 9.09 5.27
N VAL A 148 4.40 7.88 5.81
CA VAL A 148 3.41 6.92 5.32
C VAL A 148 1.99 7.45 5.53
N VAL A 149 1.66 7.92 6.73
CA VAL A 149 0.33 8.46 7.06
C VAL A 149 0.00 9.66 6.15
N ALA A 150 0.93 10.59 5.96
CA ALA A 150 0.74 11.72 5.06
C ALA A 150 0.45 11.26 3.62
N ALA A 151 1.19 10.26 3.14
CA ALA A 151 0.97 9.73 1.80
C ALA A 151 -0.42 9.09 1.64
N LEU A 152 -0.91 8.35 2.65
CA LEU A 152 -2.26 7.77 2.62
C LEU A 152 -3.34 8.87 2.58
N ALA A 153 -3.16 9.94 3.36
CA ALA A 153 -4.08 11.09 3.37
C ALA A 153 -4.10 11.81 2.01
N ASP A 154 -2.93 12.02 1.38
CA ASP A 154 -2.85 12.65 0.06
C ASP A 154 -3.53 11.79 -1.02
N GLU A 155 -3.40 10.46 -0.99
CA GLU A 155 -4.12 9.58 -1.92
C GLU A 155 -5.64 9.68 -1.71
N ALA A 156 -6.10 9.70 -0.46
CA ALA A 156 -7.51 9.91 -0.18
C ALA A 156 -7.98 11.27 -0.71
N ALA A 157 -7.23 12.37 -0.46
CA ALA A 157 -7.54 13.69 -0.99
C ALA A 157 -7.62 13.73 -2.53
N ALA A 158 -6.89 12.84 -3.21
CA ALA A 158 -6.97 12.62 -4.66
C ALA A 158 -8.13 11.71 -5.09
N SER A 159 -9.10 11.44 -4.20
CA SER A 159 -10.27 10.59 -4.42
C SER A 159 -9.98 9.10 -4.61
N VAL A 160 -8.82 8.61 -4.17
CA VAL A 160 -8.52 7.18 -4.06
C VAL A 160 -9.27 6.60 -2.85
N VAL A 161 -9.77 5.38 -2.96
CA VAL A 161 -10.25 4.61 -1.81
C VAL A 161 -9.04 4.10 -1.03
N VAL A 162 -8.84 4.58 0.18
CA VAL A 162 -7.70 4.17 1.02
C VAL A 162 -8.20 3.35 2.20
N VAL A 163 -7.72 2.12 2.32
CA VAL A 163 -8.04 1.23 3.44
C VAL A 163 -6.75 0.66 4.02
N HIS A 164 -6.55 0.81 5.32
CA HIS A 164 -5.42 0.17 5.97
C HIS A 164 -5.85 -0.62 7.20
N ALA A 165 -5.24 -1.77 7.43
CA ALA A 165 -5.34 -2.45 8.70
C ALA A 165 -4.32 -1.85 9.68
N ALA A 166 -4.75 -1.53 10.89
CA ALA A 166 -3.87 -0.97 11.91
C ALA A 166 -4.27 -1.46 13.32
N HIS A 167 -3.25 -1.59 14.15
CA HIS A 167 -3.40 -1.74 15.60
C HIS A 167 -2.65 -0.60 16.35
N ASP A 168 -1.84 0.16 15.64
CA ASP A 168 -1.10 1.31 16.15
C ASP A 168 -2.03 2.53 16.32
N PRO A 169 -2.05 3.16 17.53
CA PRO A 169 -2.87 4.34 17.80
C PRO A 169 -2.63 5.52 16.85
N VAL A 170 -1.40 5.71 16.37
CA VAL A 170 -1.05 6.84 15.47
C VAL A 170 -1.75 6.68 14.12
N ALA A 171 -1.64 5.49 13.52
CA ALA A 171 -2.30 5.20 12.25
C ALA A 171 -3.84 5.22 12.37
N ILE A 172 -4.38 4.75 13.50
CA ILE A 172 -5.82 4.78 13.76
C ILE A 172 -6.33 6.22 13.92
N ALA A 173 -5.60 7.05 14.69
CA ALA A 173 -5.97 8.46 14.93
C ALA A 173 -5.89 9.33 13.67
N ALA A 174 -5.08 8.94 12.69
CA ALA A 174 -4.94 9.65 11.43
C ALA A 174 -5.99 9.25 10.37
N ALA A 175 -6.83 8.26 10.66
CA ALA A 175 -7.88 7.82 9.74
C ALA A 175 -9.15 8.65 9.93
N ASP A 176 -9.83 8.96 8.81
CA ASP A 176 -11.11 9.66 8.81
C ASP A 176 -12.27 8.77 9.27
N ARG A 177 -12.11 7.47 9.09
CA ARG A 177 -13.12 6.45 9.40
C ARG A 177 -12.49 5.21 10.02
N ILE A 178 -13.16 4.64 11.01
CA ILE A 178 -12.76 3.40 11.66
C ILE A 178 -13.83 2.33 11.43
N VAL A 179 -13.41 1.14 11.01
CA VAL A 179 -14.24 -0.06 10.90
C VAL A 179 -13.64 -1.12 11.80
N THR A 180 -14.38 -1.57 12.80
CA THR A 180 -13.93 -2.57 13.77
C THR A 180 -14.45 -3.94 13.40
N LEU A 181 -13.54 -4.89 13.21
CA LEU A 181 -13.85 -6.31 13.03
C LEU A 181 -13.83 -7.03 14.39
N THR A 182 -14.83 -7.84 14.63
CA THR A 182 -15.01 -8.60 15.89
C THR A 182 -14.99 -10.09 15.61
#